data_d5887efb0693154a2632dc6ad7d22946
#
_entry.id   d5887efb0693154a2632dc6ad7d22946
#
_cell.length_a   1.000
_cell.length_b   1.000
_cell.length_c   1.000
_cell.angle_alpha   90.00
_cell.angle_beta   90.00
_cell.angle_gamma   90.00
#
_symmetry.space_group_name_H-M   'P 1'
#
loop_
_entity.id
_entity.type
_entity.pdbx_description
1 polymer ?
#
loop_
_entity_poly.entity_id
_entity_poly.type
_entity_poly.pdbx_seq_one_letter_code
_entity_poly.pdbx_strand_id
1 'polypeptide(L)'
;MIYLPFVMYKTFIFIILFSFGFGQENFKSIHQIELNYNKENYLEPLFKPYLGPADPIQARRDDPSKKVFGYHPYWQGTKWQSYNYDLLTTIAYFSAETNSTGDLTNLHGWPATDLINKAHANGVEVVLTVTLFDKSDIETLLSHNSYRDRLIKNLLYEVNRAGADGVNIDFESFPESQKNNLVSFVKNLRKSLRDSIPNAQVTLATPAVDWSNAWDFNGLATESDGLFIMAYDYHWKGSTA
;
A
#
# COMPACT_ATOMS: atom_id res chain seq x y z
N MET A 1 84.80 1.31 21.57
CA MET A 1 83.77 0.40 21.04
C MET A 1 82.45 0.71 21.74
N ILE A 2 81.62 1.57 21.18
CA ILE A 2 80.42 2.09 21.81
C ILE A 2 79.22 1.43 21.12
N TYR A 3 78.51 0.62 21.85
CA TYR A 3 77.27 0.03 21.37
C TYR A 3 76.08 1.00 21.58
N LEU A 4 75.44 1.43 20.48
CA LEU A 4 74.17 2.13 20.49
C LEU A 4 73.02 1.12 20.34
N PRO A 5 71.96 1.15 21.18
CA PRO A 5 70.81 0.30 20.97
C PRO A 5 69.90 0.91 19.94
N PHE A 6 69.48 0.08 19.00
CA PHE A 6 68.48 0.37 17.94
C PHE A 6 67.09 0.39 18.58
N VAL A 7 66.48 1.58 18.65
CA VAL A 7 65.10 1.72 19.10
C VAL A 7 64.20 1.58 17.89
N MET A 8 63.51 0.43 17.81
CA MET A 8 62.46 0.24 16.84
C MET A 8 61.18 1.00 17.27
N TYR A 9 60.88 2.09 16.55
CA TYR A 9 59.56 2.72 16.64
C TYR A 9 58.56 1.87 15.89
N LYS A 10 57.62 1.22 16.64
CA LYS A 10 56.39 0.62 16.07
C LYS A 10 55.44 1.75 15.73
N THR A 11 55.37 2.14 14.48
CA THR A 11 54.37 3.04 13.96
C THR A 11 53.03 2.27 13.91
N PHE A 12 52.17 2.53 14.83
CA PHE A 12 50.77 2.07 14.77
C PHE A 12 50.04 2.95 13.76
N ILE A 13 49.77 2.40 12.56
CA ILE A 13 48.86 3.03 11.60
C ILE A 13 47.46 2.71 12.06
N PHE A 14 46.76 3.69 12.68
CA PHE A 14 45.35 3.65 12.90
C PHE A 14 44.64 3.85 11.56
N ILE A 15 44.17 2.77 10.91
CA ILE A 15 43.23 2.86 9.81
C ILE A 15 41.88 3.17 10.41
N ILE A 16 41.49 4.45 10.44
CA ILE A 16 40.12 4.85 10.71
C ILE A 16 39.34 4.51 9.46
N LEU A 17 38.66 3.33 9.50
CA LEU A 17 37.61 3.02 8.54
C LEU A 17 36.44 3.98 8.83
N PHE A 18 36.40 5.09 8.10
CA PHE A 18 35.18 5.84 7.90
C PHE A 18 34.23 4.93 7.13
N SER A 19 33.38 4.19 7.85
CA SER A 19 32.16 3.70 7.25
C SER A 19 31.34 4.94 6.90
N PHE A 20 31.43 5.38 5.66
CA PHE A 20 30.40 6.20 5.06
C PHE A 20 29.14 5.33 5.07
N GLY A 21 28.36 5.41 6.14
CA GLY A 21 26.97 5.09 6.08
C GLY A 21 26.39 6.03 5.04
N PHE A 22 26.24 5.56 3.81
CA PHE A 22 25.30 6.15 2.89
C PHE A 22 23.97 6.05 3.63
N GLY A 23 23.55 7.17 4.23
CA GLY A 23 22.21 7.30 4.72
C GLY A 23 21.34 6.95 3.52
N GLN A 24 20.59 5.86 3.62
CA GLN A 24 19.45 5.64 2.76
C GLN A 24 18.63 6.92 2.95
N GLU A 25 18.75 7.86 2.01
CA GLU A 25 17.77 8.94 1.90
C GLU A 25 16.43 8.21 1.90
N ASN A 26 15.52 8.63 2.78
CA ASN A 26 14.23 8.01 2.96
C ASN A 26 13.56 7.98 1.59
N PHE A 27 13.72 6.85 0.89
CA PHE A 27 13.14 6.64 -0.42
C PHE A 27 11.62 6.67 -0.23
N LYS A 28 10.98 7.62 -0.88
CA LYS A 28 9.52 7.72 -0.89
C LYS A 28 9.02 7.20 -2.22
N SER A 29 8.07 6.31 -2.18
CA SER A 29 7.41 5.84 -3.40
C SER A 29 6.66 6.96 -4.10
N ILE A 30 6.31 6.74 -5.35
CA ILE A 30 5.48 7.68 -6.10
C ILE A 30 4.11 7.86 -5.41
N HIS A 31 3.53 6.80 -4.86
CA HIS A 31 2.28 6.85 -4.10
C HIS A 31 2.39 7.76 -2.89
N GLN A 32 3.47 7.62 -2.11
CA GLN A 32 3.72 8.46 -0.94
C GLN A 32 3.98 9.93 -1.33
N ILE A 33 4.74 10.16 -2.41
CA ILE A 33 5.03 11.52 -2.90
C ILE A 33 3.75 12.20 -3.35
N GLU A 34 2.94 11.54 -4.18
CA GLU A 34 1.69 12.09 -4.69
C GLU A 34 0.65 12.32 -3.58
N LEU A 35 0.53 11.36 -2.65
CA LEU A 35 -0.37 11.51 -1.52
C LEU A 35 0.01 12.74 -0.67
N ASN A 36 1.28 12.88 -0.31
CA ASN A 36 1.75 14.01 0.50
C ASN A 36 1.55 15.34 -0.22
N TYR A 37 1.89 15.41 -1.52
CA TYR A 37 1.68 16.62 -2.32
C TYR A 37 0.20 17.02 -2.36
N ASN A 38 -0.69 16.07 -2.57
CA ASN A 38 -2.12 16.38 -2.71
C ASN A 38 -2.81 16.62 -1.36
N LYS A 39 -2.34 16.06 -0.26
CA LYS A 39 -2.80 16.43 1.08
C LYS A 39 -2.65 17.94 1.35
N GLU A 40 -1.54 18.52 0.88
CA GLU A 40 -1.24 19.94 1.09
C GLU A 40 -1.93 20.84 0.06
N ASN A 41 -2.20 20.36 -1.14
CA ASN A 41 -2.63 21.16 -2.27
C ASN A 41 -4.08 20.91 -2.74
N TYR A 42 -4.70 19.82 -2.30
CA TYR A 42 -6.08 19.51 -2.65
C TYR A 42 -7.03 19.86 -1.50
N LEU A 43 -7.94 20.78 -1.78
CA LEU A 43 -9.02 21.11 -0.86
C LEU A 43 -10.16 20.11 -1.06
N GLU A 44 -10.30 19.19 -0.12
CA GLU A 44 -11.45 18.29 -0.13
C GLU A 44 -12.76 19.10 0.00
N PRO A 45 -13.83 18.69 -0.70
CA PRO A 45 -15.14 19.26 -0.47
C PRO A 45 -15.52 19.11 1.01
N LEU A 46 -15.91 20.18 1.66
CA LEU A 46 -16.26 20.22 3.10
C LEU A 46 -17.39 19.26 3.48
N PHE A 47 -18.17 18.80 2.51
CA PHE A 47 -19.26 17.89 2.74
C PHE A 47 -19.54 17.04 1.49
N LYS A 48 -19.48 15.71 1.64
CA LYS A 48 -20.08 14.77 0.70
C LYS A 48 -21.22 14.05 1.40
N PRO A 49 -22.46 14.14 0.92
CA PRO A 49 -23.54 13.39 1.51
C PRO A 49 -23.25 11.89 1.38
N TYR A 50 -23.42 11.14 2.46
CA TYR A 50 -23.43 9.69 2.39
C TYR A 50 -24.70 9.24 1.68
N LEU A 51 -24.55 8.59 0.53
CA LEU A 51 -25.67 8.14 -0.32
C LEU A 51 -26.11 6.72 -0.01
N GLY A 52 -25.51 6.08 1.00
CA GLY A 52 -25.74 4.67 1.30
C GLY A 52 -24.75 3.74 0.57
N PRO A 53 -24.89 2.42 0.74
CA PRO A 53 -24.09 1.45 -0.01
C PRO A 53 -24.39 1.56 -1.50
N ALA A 54 -23.38 1.24 -2.31
CA ALA A 54 -23.51 1.22 -3.76
C ALA A 54 -24.45 0.05 -4.21
N ASP A 55 -24.97 0.17 -5.43
CA ASP A 55 -25.73 -0.89 -6.07
C ASP A 55 -24.85 -2.12 -6.34
N PRO A 56 -25.44 -3.33 -6.36
CA PRO A 56 -24.69 -4.54 -6.71
C PRO A 56 -24.05 -4.47 -8.10
N ILE A 57 -22.88 -5.10 -8.22
CA ILE A 57 -22.17 -5.18 -9.49
C ILE A 57 -22.98 -5.93 -10.56
N GLN A 58 -22.98 -5.40 -11.77
CA GLN A 58 -23.69 -6.00 -12.91
C GLN A 58 -22.77 -6.96 -13.68
N ALA A 59 -23.38 -7.98 -14.29
CA ALA A 59 -22.65 -8.86 -15.20
C ALA A 59 -22.15 -8.08 -16.42
N ARG A 60 -20.90 -8.32 -16.81
CA ARG A 60 -20.32 -7.74 -18.03
C ARG A 60 -20.85 -8.48 -19.27
N ARG A 61 -20.90 -7.76 -20.41
CA ARG A 61 -21.19 -8.38 -21.70
C ARG A 61 -20.01 -9.22 -22.19
N ASP A 62 -18.79 -8.67 -22.05
CA ASP A 62 -17.55 -9.32 -22.44
C ASP A 62 -16.61 -9.32 -21.23
N ASP A 63 -16.34 -10.49 -20.67
CA ASP A 63 -15.40 -10.64 -19.57
C ASP A 63 -13.96 -10.60 -20.12
N PRO A 64 -13.15 -9.59 -19.78
CA PRO A 64 -11.80 -9.52 -20.29
C PRO A 64 -10.97 -10.71 -19.79
N SER A 65 -10.24 -11.35 -20.72
CA SER A 65 -9.38 -12.51 -20.43
C SER A 65 -8.21 -12.19 -19.47
N LYS A 66 -8.00 -10.91 -19.20
CA LYS A 66 -6.96 -10.39 -18.29
C LYS A 66 -7.56 -9.37 -17.32
N LYS A 67 -7.09 -9.39 -16.09
CA LYS A 67 -7.42 -8.37 -15.11
C LYS A 67 -6.68 -7.07 -15.45
N VAL A 68 -7.42 -5.96 -15.50
CA VAL A 68 -6.88 -4.61 -15.65
C VAL A 68 -7.26 -3.81 -14.42
N PHE A 69 -6.28 -3.57 -13.58
CA PHE A 69 -6.40 -2.90 -12.31
C PHE A 69 -5.89 -1.46 -12.43
N GLY A 70 -6.68 -0.47 -12.00
CA GLY A 70 -6.32 0.94 -12.07
C GLY A 70 -6.58 1.68 -10.77
N TYR A 71 -5.70 2.62 -10.40
CA TYR A 71 -5.93 3.49 -9.27
C TYR A 71 -6.75 4.73 -9.65
N HIS A 72 -7.70 5.09 -8.80
CA HIS A 72 -8.40 6.37 -8.82
C HIS A 72 -8.03 7.17 -7.57
N PRO A 73 -7.04 8.08 -7.66
CA PRO A 73 -6.71 8.96 -6.56
C PRO A 73 -7.86 9.94 -6.26
N TYR A 74 -8.17 10.15 -4.98
CA TYR A 74 -9.28 11.03 -4.55
C TYR A 74 -9.18 12.46 -5.12
N TRP A 75 -7.96 12.95 -5.34
CA TRP A 75 -7.72 14.29 -5.95
C TRP A 75 -8.01 14.36 -7.46
N GLN A 76 -8.27 13.26 -8.11
CA GLN A 76 -8.78 13.26 -9.49
C GLN A 76 -10.27 13.62 -9.58
N GLY A 77 -10.95 13.76 -8.43
CA GLY A 77 -12.32 14.22 -8.35
C GLY A 77 -13.28 13.38 -9.18
N THR A 78 -13.92 13.97 -10.20
CA THR A 78 -14.93 13.29 -11.02
C THR A 78 -14.39 12.68 -12.32
N LYS A 79 -13.08 12.58 -12.49
CA LYS A 79 -12.49 12.00 -13.73
C LYS A 79 -12.91 10.55 -14.00
N TRP A 80 -13.32 9.81 -12.96
CA TRP A 80 -13.90 8.48 -13.12
C TRP A 80 -15.10 8.44 -14.06
N GLN A 81 -15.81 9.56 -14.27
CA GLN A 81 -16.95 9.63 -15.20
C GLN A 81 -16.56 9.39 -16.65
N SER A 82 -15.30 9.65 -17.02
CA SER A 82 -14.76 9.53 -18.38
C SER A 82 -13.84 8.32 -18.57
N TYR A 83 -13.76 7.40 -17.61
CA TYR A 83 -12.95 6.19 -17.76
C TYR A 83 -13.53 5.26 -18.83
N ASN A 84 -12.65 4.54 -19.52
CA ASN A 84 -13.07 3.45 -20.39
C ASN A 84 -13.27 2.18 -19.56
N TYR A 85 -14.49 1.99 -19.09
CA TYR A 85 -14.87 0.86 -18.25
C TYR A 85 -14.79 -0.49 -18.96
N ASP A 86 -14.86 -0.52 -20.30
CA ASP A 86 -14.72 -1.77 -21.05
C ASP A 86 -13.32 -2.39 -20.88
N LEU A 87 -12.30 -1.58 -20.59
CA LEU A 87 -10.94 -2.04 -20.38
C LEU A 87 -10.63 -2.39 -18.92
N LEU A 88 -11.42 -1.90 -17.95
CA LEU A 88 -11.13 -2.07 -16.53
C LEU A 88 -11.81 -3.30 -15.97
N THR A 89 -11.18 -3.98 -15.04
CA THR A 89 -11.79 -5.02 -14.21
C THR A 89 -11.95 -4.57 -12.77
N THR A 90 -11.02 -3.76 -12.27
CA THR A 90 -11.01 -3.29 -10.90
C THR A 90 -10.50 -1.85 -10.83
N ILE A 91 -11.15 -1.02 -10.03
CA ILE A 91 -10.69 0.32 -9.65
C ILE A 91 -10.33 0.31 -8.17
N ALA A 92 -9.10 0.71 -7.85
CA ALA A 92 -8.66 0.94 -6.48
C ALA A 92 -8.84 2.42 -6.12
N TYR A 93 -9.77 2.72 -5.21
CA TYR A 93 -9.93 4.07 -4.68
C TYR A 93 -8.76 4.41 -3.76
N PHE A 94 -7.97 5.39 -4.11
CA PHE A 94 -6.77 5.81 -3.41
C PHE A 94 -7.03 7.13 -2.68
N SER A 95 -7.08 7.18 -1.33
CA SER A 95 -6.96 6.09 -0.40
C SER A 95 -7.65 6.41 0.93
N ALA A 96 -7.79 5.43 1.79
CA ALA A 96 -7.93 5.63 3.22
C ALA A 96 -6.55 5.56 3.87
N GLU A 97 -6.30 6.37 4.89
CA GLU A 97 -5.06 6.33 5.66
C GLU A 97 -5.29 5.64 7.01
N THR A 98 -4.34 4.81 7.41
CA THR A 98 -4.33 4.20 8.75
C THR A 98 -3.15 4.69 9.58
N ASN A 99 -3.22 4.48 10.89
CA ASN A 99 -2.13 4.74 11.82
C ASN A 99 -1.53 3.43 12.38
N SER A 100 -0.51 3.56 13.22
CA SER A 100 0.18 2.44 13.87
C SER A 100 -0.69 1.60 14.80
N THR A 101 -1.87 2.08 15.22
CA THR A 101 -2.82 1.36 16.08
C THR A 101 -3.99 0.74 15.33
N GLY A 102 -4.04 0.90 13.99
CA GLY A 102 -5.06 0.33 13.12
C GLY A 102 -6.36 1.13 13.03
N ASP A 103 -6.34 2.40 13.46
CA ASP A 103 -7.45 3.31 13.28
C ASP A 103 -7.35 3.99 11.89
N LEU A 104 -8.47 4.10 11.18
CA LEU A 104 -8.52 4.89 9.95
C LEU A 104 -8.58 6.38 10.31
N THR A 105 -7.60 7.14 9.83
CA THR A 105 -7.41 8.54 10.21
C THR A 105 -7.97 9.52 9.19
N ASN A 106 -7.95 9.16 7.92
CA ASN A 106 -8.56 9.93 6.86
C ASN A 106 -9.10 8.98 5.77
N LEU A 107 -10.30 9.24 5.32
CA LEU A 107 -10.99 8.46 4.29
C LEU A 107 -11.06 9.18 2.93
N HIS A 108 -10.59 10.43 2.86
CA HIS A 108 -10.51 11.22 1.63
C HIS A 108 -11.76 11.15 0.74
N GLY A 109 -12.92 11.29 1.36
CA GLY A 109 -14.20 11.28 0.65
C GLY A 109 -14.78 9.91 0.35
N TRP A 110 -14.20 8.81 0.92
CA TRP A 110 -14.87 7.53 0.94
C TRP A 110 -16.10 7.55 1.89
N PRO A 111 -17.21 6.86 1.56
CA PRO A 111 -17.41 6.06 0.37
C PRO A 111 -17.68 6.91 -0.87
N ALA A 112 -17.04 6.56 -1.97
CA ALA A 112 -17.24 7.20 -3.25
C ALA A 112 -18.41 6.54 -4.00
N THR A 113 -19.62 6.59 -3.43
CA THR A 113 -20.79 5.82 -3.86
C THR A 113 -21.11 6.00 -5.35
N ASP A 114 -21.02 7.23 -5.88
CA ASP A 114 -21.28 7.50 -7.30
C ASP A 114 -20.26 6.81 -8.22
N LEU A 115 -18.98 6.79 -7.82
CA LEU A 115 -17.92 6.08 -8.55
C LEU A 115 -18.21 4.57 -8.52
N ILE A 116 -18.54 4.02 -7.33
CA ILE A 116 -18.82 2.59 -7.18
C ILE A 116 -20.03 2.20 -8.02
N ASN A 117 -21.13 2.94 -7.95
CA ASN A 117 -22.31 2.72 -8.78
C ASN A 117 -22.00 2.72 -10.26
N LYS A 118 -21.20 3.69 -10.73
CA LYS A 118 -20.79 3.76 -12.13
C LYS A 118 -19.94 2.56 -12.54
N ALA A 119 -18.99 2.16 -11.70
CA ALA A 119 -18.15 0.99 -11.94
C ALA A 119 -19.00 -0.30 -11.99
N HIS A 120 -19.85 -0.51 -10.98
CA HIS A 120 -20.73 -1.68 -10.87
C HIS A 120 -21.71 -1.80 -12.04
N ALA A 121 -22.27 -0.68 -12.50
CA ALA A 121 -23.13 -0.67 -13.70
C ALA A 121 -22.41 -1.13 -14.98
N ASN A 122 -21.06 -1.13 -14.98
CA ASN A 122 -20.23 -1.61 -16.08
C ASN A 122 -19.51 -2.94 -15.74
N GLY A 123 -19.87 -3.59 -14.64
CA GLY A 123 -19.24 -4.84 -14.21
C GLY A 123 -17.79 -4.69 -13.78
N VAL A 124 -17.41 -3.53 -13.24
CA VAL A 124 -16.07 -3.23 -12.73
C VAL A 124 -16.12 -3.17 -11.21
N GLU A 125 -15.25 -3.94 -10.57
CA GLU A 125 -15.13 -3.97 -9.12
C GLU A 125 -14.43 -2.73 -8.57
N VAL A 126 -14.75 -2.34 -7.33
CA VAL A 126 -14.08 -1.22 -6.64
C VAL A 126 -13.55 -1.68 -5.29
N VAL A 127 -12.26 -1.49 -5.08
CA VAL A 127 -11.60 -1.80 -3.81
C VAL A 127 -11.10 -0.52 -3.11
N LEU A 128 -11.15 -0.51 -1.78
CA LEU A 128 -10.58 0.58 -0.99
C LEU A 128 -9.08 0.36 -0.79
N THR A 129 -8.25 1.28 -1.26
CA THR A 129 -6.82 1.28 -0.92
C THR A 129 -6.62 1.80 0.50
N VAL A 130 -5.89 1.07 1.33
CA VAL A 130 -5.43 1.53 2.65
C VAL A 130 -3.93 1.75 2.63
N THR A 131 -3.50 2.95 3.02
CA THR A 131 -2.09 3.37 2.98
C THR A 131 -1.49 3.53 4.36
N LEU A 132 -0.22 3.12 4.49
CA LEU A 132 0.66 3.44 5.61
C LEU A 132 2.11 3.41 5.11
N PHE A 133 2.84 4.53 5.24
CA PHE A 133 4.16 4.69 4.63
C PHE A 133 5.30 4.86 5.66
N ASP A 134 4.97 5.22 6.91
CA ASP A 134 6.00 5.32 7.94
C ASP A 134 6.43 3.92 8.42
N LYS A 135 7.73 3.65 8.35
CA LYS A 135 8.31 2.35 8.68
C LYS A 135 8.04 1.94 10.12
N SER A 136 8.14 2.86 11.07
CA SER A 136 7.94 2.58 12.49
C SER A 136 6.47 2.32 12.81
N ASP A 137 5.56 3.01 12.13
CA ASP A 137 4.12 2.82 12.26
C ASP A 137 3.70 1.47 11.69
N ILE A 138 4.23 1.08 10.52
CA ILE A 138 3.97 -0.25 9.92
C ILE A 138 4.51 -1.35 10.84
N GLU A 139 5.73 -1.19 11.37
CA GLU A 139 6.31 -2.16 12.31
C GLU A 139 5.45 -2.30 13.55
N THR A 140 4.98 -1.21 14.12
CA THR A 140 4.09 -1.19 15.29
C THR A 140 2.76 -1.87 14.98
N LEU A 141 2.11 -1.51 13.87
CA LEU A 141 0.86 -2.10 13.43
C LEU A 141 0.97 -3.62 13.25
N LEU A 142 1.99 -4.05 12.51
CA LEU A 142 2.15 -5.45 12.16
C LEU A 142 2.62 -6.32 13.32
N SER A 143 3.33 -5.78 14.31
CA SER A 143 3.80 -6.55 15.48
C SER A 143 2.71 -6.84 16.51
N HIS A 144 1.60 -6.08 16.52
CA HIS A 144 0.53 -6.22 17.52
C HIS A 144 -0.75 -6.82 16.93
N ASN A 145 -1.14 -8.01 17.39
CA ASN A 145 -2.37 -8.66 16.92
C ASN A 145 -3.60 -7.76 17.07
N SER A 146 -3.74 -7.10 18.23
CA SER A 146 -4.90 -6.23 18.50
C SER A 146 -5.01 -5.04 17.55
N TYR A 147 -3.88 -4.53 17.03
CA TYR A 147 -3.88 -3.42 16.07
C TYR A 147 -4.26 -3.92 14.68
N ARG A 148 -3.72 -5.08 14.27
CA ARG A 148 -4.13 -5.73 13.01
C ARG A 148 -5.62 -6.07 13.01
N ASP A 149 -6.13 -6.63 14.11
CA ASP A 149 -7.54 -6.98 14.26
C ASP A 149 -8.44 -5.74 14.21
N ARG A 150 -8.00 -4.63 14.81
CA ARG A 150 -8.70 -3.35 14.73
C ARG A 150 -8.76 -2.83 13.31
N LEU A 151 -7.64 -2.83 12.57
CA LEU A 151 -7.61 -2.41 11.19
C LEU A 151 -8.53 -3.29 10.32
N ILE A 152 -8.48 -4.62 10.49
CA ILE A 152 -9.37 -5.56 9.79
C ILE A 152 -10.84 -5.19 10.04
N LYS A 153 -11.22 -4.94 11.29
CA LYS A 153 -12.59 -4.56 11.65
C LYS A 153 -13.02 -3.24 11.00
N ASN A 154 -12.13 -2.25 11.00
CA ASN A 154 -12.39 -0.95 10.40
C ASN A 154 -12.53 -1.05 8.88
N LEU A 155 -11.65 -1.78 8.21
CA LEU A 155 -11.72 -2.01 6.77
C LEU A 155 -12.98 -2.78 6.37
N LEU A 156 -13.32 -3.82 7.12
CA LEU A 156 -14.56 -4.60 6.92
C LEU A 156 -15.79 -3.70 7.03
N TYR A 157 -15.83 -2.83 8.04
CA TYR A 157 -16.92 -1.87 8.20
C TYR A 157 -17.02 -0.92 6.99
N GLU A 158 -15.90 -0.34 6.55
CA GLU A 158 -15.88 0.61 5.44
C GLU A 158 -16.25 -0.01 4.10
N VAL A 159 -15.77 -1.22 3.81
CA VAL A 159 -16.10 -1.94 2.57
C VAL A 159 -17.59 -2.32 2.54
N ASN A 160 -18.10 -2.90 3.64
CA ASN A 160 -19.53 -3.24 3.74
C ASN A 160 -20.42 -1.99 3.64
N ARG A 161 -20.08 -0.92 4.35
CA ARG A 161 -20.85 0.33 4.34
C ARG A 161 -20.93 0.95 2.94
N ALA A 162 -19.83 0.86 2.20
CA ALA A 162 -19.75 1.37 0.84
C ALA A 162 -20.46 0.48 -0.20
N GLY A 163 -20.66 -0.79 0.08
CA GLY A 163 -21.05 -1.78 -0.93
C GLY A 163 -19.93 -2.04 -1.93
N ALA A 164 -18.66 -1.95 -1.48
CA ALA A 164 -17.48 -2.15 -2.32
C ALA A 164 -17.02 -3.61 -2.30
N ASP A 165 -16.05 -3.96 -3.16
CA ASP A 165 -15.70 -5.33 -3.50
C ASP A 165 -14.41 -5.81 -2.82
N GLY A 166 -13.78 -5.01 -1.97
CA GLY A 166 -12.58 -5.45 -1.27
C GLY A 166 -11.62 -4.34 -0.86
N VAL A 167 -10.38 -4.75 -0.63
CA VAL A 167 -9.30 -3.89 -0.13
C VAL A 167 -8.03 -4.07 -0.96
N ASN A 168 -7.35 -2.96 -1.23
CA ASN A 168 -5.96 -2.95 -1.69
C ASN A 168 -5.07 -2.44 -0.56
N ILE A 169 -4.03 -3.19 -0.19
CA ILE A 169 -3.07 -2.81 0.85
C ILE A 169 -1.87 -2.13 0.19
N ASP A 170 -1.54 -0.93 0.65
CA ASP A 170 -0.40 -0.16 0.18
C ASP A 170 0.47 0.28 1.37
N PHE A 171 1.18 -0.72 1.92
CA PHE A 171 2.14 -0.54 3.00
C PHE A 171 3.54 -0.65 2.43
N GLU A 172 4.33 0.38 2.66
CA GLU A 172 5.66 0.47 2.08
C GLU A 172 6.73 0.61 3.16
N SER A 173 7.95 0.10 2.87
CA SER A 173 9.12 0.33 3.72
C SER A 173 9.04 -0.24 5.14
N PHE A 174 8.67 -1.51 5.30
CA PHE A 174 8.70 -2.19 6.59
C PHE A 174 9.94 -3.09 6.77
N PRO A 175 10.32 -3.44 8.02
CA PRO A 175 11.49 -4.27 8.29
C PRO A 175 11.22 -5.75 8.03
N GLU A 176 12.29 -6.52 7.76
CA GLU A 176 12.24 -7.98 7.56
C GLU A 176 11.54 -8.73 8.71
N SER A 177 11.67 -8.23 9.95
CA SER A 177 11.00 -8.80 11.13
C SER A 177 9.47 -8.91 11.00
N GLN A 178 8.86 -8.12 10.12
CA GLN A 178 7.41 -8.10 9.91
C GLN A 178 6.94 -8.93 8.71
N LYS A 179 7.83 -9.57 7.97
CA LYS A 179 7.53 -10.42 6.79
C LYS A 179 6.35 -11.37 7.04
N ASN A 180 6.44 -12.20 8.07
CA ASN A 180 5.42 -13.20 8.39
C ASN A 180 4.14 -12.56 8.97
N ASN A 181 4.28 -11.44 9.66
CA ASN A 181 3.14 -10.72 10.22
C ASN A 181 2.28 -10.08 9.12
N LEU A 182 2.89 -9.58 8.04
CA LEU A 182 2.16 -9.09 6.87
C LEU A 182 1.36 -10.21 6.20
N VAL A 183 1.97 -11.36 5.95
CA VAL A 183 1.27 -12.54 5.38
C VAL A 183 0.09 -12.95 6.25
N SER A 184 0.30 -13.03 7.57
CA SER A 184 -0.76 -13.36 8.53
C SER A 184 -1.88 -12.31 8.55
N PHE A 185 -1.55 -11.03 8.44
CA PHE A 185 -2.53 -9.95 8.34
C PHE A 185 -3.39 -10.07 7.09
N VAL A 186 -2.77 -10.27 5.92
CA VAL A 186 -3.44 -10.46 4.62
C VAL A 186 -4.40 -11.64 4.67
N LYS A 187 -3.94 -12.78 5.17
CA LYS A 187 -4.77 -13.99 5.38
C LYS A 187 -6.00 -13.72 6.22
N ASN A 188 -5.82 -13.08 7.38
CA ASN A 188 -6.92 -12.79 8.30
C ASN A 188 -7.89 -11.75 7.73
N LEU A 189 -7.37 -10.73 7.04
CA LEU A 189 -8.19 -9.73 6.35
C LEU A 189 -9.05 -10.39 5.27
N ARG A 190 -8.43 -11.20 4.39
CA ARG A 190 -9.14 -11.91 3.32
C ARG A 190 -10.22 -12.83 3.88
N LYS A 191 -9.90 -13.57 4.93
CA LYS A 191 -10.88 -14.41 5.60
C LYS A 191 -12.06 -13.59 6.14
N SER A 192 -11.79 -12.54 6.89
CA SER A 192 -12.82 -11.70 7.50
C SER A 192 -13.70 -11.00 6.47
N LEU A 193 -13.11 -10.51 5.37
CA LEU A 193 -13.88 -9.91 4.27
C LEU A 193 -14.79 -10.95 3.61
N ARG A 194 -14.28 -12.14 3.31
CA ARG A 194 -15.07 -13.20 2.63
C ARG A 194 -16.11 -13.86 3.47
N ASP A 195 -15.98 -13.83 4.78
CA ASP A 195 -17.04 -14.25 5.70
C ASP A 195 -18.29 -13.33 5.59
N SER A 196 -18.11 -12.07 5.15
CA SER A 196 -19.17 -11.06 4.97
C SER A 196 -19.52 -10.81 3.49
N ILE A 197 -18.52 -10.79 2.63
CA ILE A 197 -18.62 -10.52 1.19
C ILE A 197 -17.93 -11.67 0.44
N PRO A 198 -18.66 -12.70 -0.03
CA PRO A 198 -18.08 -13.98 -0.48
C PRO A 198 -16.99 -13.85 -1.56
N ASN A 199 -17.08 -12.85 -2.44
CA ASN A 199 -16.13 -12.62 -3.53
C ASN A 199 -15.17 -11.46 -3.28
N ALA A 200 -15.09 -10.97 -2.03
CA ALA A 200 -14.23 -9.83 -1.72
C ALA A 200 -12.77 -10.08 -2.12
N GLN A 201 -12.18 -9.07 -2.77
CA GLN A 201 -10.79 -9.09 -3.17
C GLN A 201 -9.88 -8.50 -2.08
N VAL A 202 -8.72 -9.11 -1.90
CA VAL A 202 -7.59 -8.52 -1.17
C VAL A 202 -6.39 -8.51 -2.09
N THR A 203 -5.93 -7.31 -2.45
CA THR A 203 -4.76 -7.10 -3.30
C THR A 203 -3.72 -6.28 -2.54
N LEU A 204 -2.47 -6.29 -3.01
CA LEU A 204 -1.39 -5.50 -2.42
C LEU A 204 -0.61 -4.75 -3.50
N ALA A 205 -0.24 -3.50 -3.22
CA ALA A 205 0.86 -2.84 -3.90
C ALA A 205 2.19 -3.41 -3.37
N THR A 206 3.08 -3.82 -4.26
CA THR A 206 4.34 -4.45 -3.89
C THR A 206 5.50 -3.85 -4.69
N PRO A 207 6.71 -3.76 -4.11
CA PRO A 207 7.87 -3.31 -4.87
C PRO A 207 8.26 -4.32 -5.95
N ALA A 208 8.90 -3.84 -7.02
CA ALA A 208 9.45 -4.70 -8.06
C ALA A 208 10.67 -5.49 -7.58
N VAL A 209 11.43 -4.94 -6.62
CA VAL A 209 12.63 -5.56 -6.03
C VAL A 209 12.57 -5.43 -4.51
N ASP A 210 12.72 -6.54 -3.81
CA ASP A 210 12.78 -6.56 -2.35
C ASP A 210 14.22 -6.35 -1.84
N TRP A 211 14.62 -5.09 -1.69
CA TRP A 211 15.93 -4.73 -1.14
C TRP A 211 16.04 -4.95 0.36
N SER A 212 14.92 -5.03 1.06
CA SER A 212 14.85 -5.15 2.52
C SER A 212 14.72 -6.59 3.00
N ASN A 213 14.54 -7.56 2.10
CA ASN A 213 14.17 -8.95 2.40
C ASN A 213 12.89 -9.05 3.28
N ALA A 214 12.02 -8.05 3.19
CA ALA A 214 10.79 -7.95 4.00
C ALA A 214 9.55 -8.58 3.33
N TRP A 215 9.62 -8.90 2.03
CA TRP A 215 8.49 -9.38 1.26
C TRP A 215 8.53 -10.89 1.04
N ASP A 216 7.55 -11.60 1.59
CA ASP A 216 7.29 -12.99 1.20
C ASP A 216 6.29 -13.02 0.05
N PHE A 217 6.78 -12.80 -1.17
CA PHE A 217 5.92 -12.78 -2.36
C PHE A 217 5.12 -14.08 -2.54
N ASN A 218 5.68 -15.24 -2.19
CA ASN A 218 4.98 -16.51 -2.32
C ASN A 218 3.84 -16.63 -1.29
N GLY A 219 4.11 -16.27 -0.04
CA GLY A 219 3.10 -16.24 1.02
C GLY A 219 2.00 -15.23 0.70
N LEU A 220 2.37 -14.02 0.27
CA LEU A 220 1.42 -12.97 -0.10
C LEU A 220 0.58 -13.37 -1.32
N ALA A 221 1.18 -13.94 -2.37
CA ALA A 221 0.44 -14.41 -3.53
C ALA A 221 -0.53 -15.55 -3.21
N THR A 222 -0.22 -16.38 -2.21
CA THR A 222 -1.11 -17.46 -1.75
C THR A 222 -2.31 -16.92 -0.96
N GLU A 223 -2.08 -15.92 -0.12
CA GLU A 223 -3.08 -15.41 0.82
C GLU A 223 -3.82 -14.16 0.30
N SER A 224 -3.51 -13.66 -0.91
CA SER A 224 -4.19 -12.54 -1.57
C SER A 224 -4.83 -12.95 -2.89
N ASP A 225 -5.48 -12.00 -3.56
CA ASP A 225 -6.10 -12.18 -4.88
C ASP A 225 -5.26 -11.56 -6.00
N GLY A 226 -4.21 -10.84 -5.65
CA GLY A 226 -3.26 -10.27 -6.59
C GLY A 226 -2.22 -9.38 -5.95
N LEU A 227 -1.06 -9.33 -6.60
CA LEU A 227 0.02 -8.42 -6.28
C LEU A 227 0.14 -7.40 -7.41
N PHE A 228 -0.04 -6.12 -7.09
CA PHE A 228 0.21 -5.03 -8.01
C PHE A 228 1.67 -4.60 -7.86
N ILE A 229 2.48 -4.91 -8.86
CA ILE A 229 3.91 -4.60 -8.82
C ILE A 229 4.12 -3.14 -9.21
N MET A 230 4.67 -2.34 -8.29
CA MET A 230 5.06 -0.95 -8.52
C MET A 230 6.33 -0.91 -9.38
N ALA A 231 6.17 -1.03 -10.71
CA ALA A 231 7.26 -1.18 -11.65
C ALA A 231 7.73 0.17 -12.23
N TYR A 232 7.84 1.21 -11.40
CA TYR A 232 8.20 2.56 -11.85
C TYR A 232 9.45 3.14 -11.18
N ASP A 233 9.99 2.54 -10.14
CA ASP A 233 11.17 3.06 -9.43
C ASP A 233 12.46 2.32 -9.82
N TYR A 234 12.56 1.82 -11.06
CA TYR A 234 13.78 1.20 -11.58
C TYR A 234 14.90 2.22 -11.81
N HIS A 235 14.54 3.46 -12.14
CA HIS A 235 15.47 4.58 -12.32
C HIS A 235 15.01 5.76 -11.47
N TRP A 236 15.89 6.26 -10.61
CA TRP A 236 15.66 7.39 -9.74
C TRP A 236 16.89 8.33 -9.76
N LYS A 237 16.73 9.55 -9.27
CA LYS A 237 17.82 10.54 -9.19
C LYS A 237 18.96 10.00 -8.30
N GLY A 238 19.97 9.42 -8.90
CA GLY A 238 21.10 8.77 -8.20
C GLY A 238 21.31 7.31 -8.58
N SER A 239 20.39 6.70 -9.35
CA SER A 239 20.65 5.40 -9.97
C SER A 239 21.56 5.56 -11.19
N THR A 240 22.40 4.56 -11.46
CA THR A 240 23.10 4.47 -12.75
C THR A 240 22.08 4.14 -13.84
N ALA A 241 22.21 4.82 -14.98
CA ALA A 241 21.40 4.54 -16.16
C ALA A 241 21.71 3.15 -16.74
#